data_79cdc2e4f7ce7231346cf02ff11153cc
#
_entry.id   79cdc2e4f7ce7231346cf02ff11153cc
#
_cell.length_a   1.000
_cell.length_b   1.000
_cell.length_c   1.000
_cell.angle_alpha   90.00
_cell.angle_beta   90.00
_cell.angle_gamma   90.00
#
_symmetry.space_group_name_H-M   'P 1'
#
loop_
_entity.id
_entity.type
_entity.pdbx_description
1 polymer ?
#
loop_
_entity_poly.entity_id
_entity_poly.type
_entity_poly.pdbx_seq_one_letter_code
_entity_poly.pdbx_strand_id
1 'polypeptide(L)'
;MVRGPFLIAGAVGLLFLSTASAVATASPGQGQSIPPPAERIAATTATYNAIEAKIAAGRSLRLPYPDPTAQKDIIDYGNNDLWKKGIDGAGVTVAYIVTNPDTGLAASMAAYDTAMDLPPANITQLAYPAPSSPTVACQVECSTGEDRLDAEAIHSMAPYANILFVYPPVPETLGMQGWPQVAQAIEMIADKHLANVITVSLADGENDFVDDPTNPTASQRAAIHSLDPAFLDAAAHNVPVMFAAGDCGPTDAPVLNDTGQCTPATGVTASHPVDSPWVTAVGGTIPNAGLTTVSGRTAPDALWAAQNDDSDAAGAGISTIYPRPSWQRNIPALRDVTGRAYPDISMDASDGTSQASPTFAGILALATQLHGGDLGTVNPALAAIGPRGAAAGIIDIPAGYTDTAYGVTGYSTGPGYDIASGWGTIYAPAFVPALVRQIDSQHGLSAPRQQARSALDRLESEIHAAVSGRTVTITGNGFIPGRTPNGTTILDGFGVYPPLPGQYGATSGPYANPGSTVPGQTWDDVTATLVGPRTDSSLAVSPPNGNGTVTASVDTAGLAAGTYTVTVTGLLLTQTIKFRVA
;
A
#
# COMPACT_ATOMS: atom_id res chain seq x y z
N MET A 1 -13.86 16.27 63.36
CA MET A 1 -12.74 16.54 64.30
C MET A 1 -11.46 16.29 63.51
N VAL A 2 -10.85 17.27 63.12
CA VAL A 2 -9.69 17.95 63.65
C VAL A 2 -8.38 17.50 62.95
N ARG A 3 -7.91 18.44 62.13
CA ARG A 3 -6.56 18.99 61.94
C ARG A 3 -5.59 18.27 60.95
N GLY A 4 -5.29 19.03 59.90
CA GLY A 4 -3.97 19.04 59.22
C GLY A 4 -2.96 19.87 60.02
N PRO A 5 -1.91 20.52 59.44
CA PRO A 5 -1.09 20.23 58.28
C PRO A 5 0.41 20.20 58.64
N PHE A 6 1.33 19.99 57.69
CA PHE A 6 2.57 20.80 57.62
C PHE A 6 3.34 20.57 56.31
N LEU A 7 3.64 21.68 55.63
CA LEU A 7 4.57 21.82 54.53
C LEU A 7 6.02 21.64 55.00
N ILE A 8 6.87 21.03 54.17
CA ILE A 8 8.26 21.46 54.04
C ILE A 8 8.63 21.43 52.57
N ALA A 9 8.99 22.57 52.01
CA ALA A 9 9.56 22.76 50.68
C ALA A 9 11.04 22.35 50.73
N GLY A 10 11.43 21.54 49.77
CA GLY A 10 12.82 21.24 49.45
C GLY A 10 13.01 21.34 47.96
N ALA A 11 13.57 22.45 47.49
CA ALA A 11 13.96 22.62 46.11
C ALA A 11 15.22 21.79 45.84
N VAL A 12 15.06 20.73 45.00
CA VAL A 12 16.21 20.07 44.37
C VAL A 12 16.12 20.40 42.90
N GLY A 13 17.05 21.24 42.45
CA GLY A 13 17.24 21.54 41.06
C GLY A 13 17.78 20.29 40.32
N LEU A 14 16.95 19.65 39.49
CA LEU A 14 17.41 18.70 38.52
C LEU A 14 17.83 19.45 37.25
N LEU A 15 19.15 19.48 37.02
CA LEU A 15 19.71 19.78 35.70
C LEU A 15 19.23 18.71 34.72
N PHE A 16 18.32 19.04 33.82
CA PHE A 16 18.06 18.23 32.64
C PHE A 16 19.20 18.47 31.65
N LEU A 17 20.16 17.57 31.64
CA LEU A 17 21.01 17.36 30.48
C LEU A 17 20.14 16.73 29.39
N SER A 18 19.76 17.52 28.41
CA SER A 18 19.18 17.04 27.17
C SER A 18 20.25 16.28 26.38
N THR A 19 20.30 14.99 26.57
CA THR A 19 20.97 14.13 25.59
C THR A 19 20.03 14.02 24.39
N ALA A 20 20.27 14.82 23.36
CA ALA A 20 19.70 14.56 22.04
C ALA A 20 20.20 13.17 21.63
N SER A 21 19.35 12.17 21.76
CA SER A 21 19.55 10.88 21.12
C SER A 21 19.48 11.13 19.62
N ALA A 22 20.63 11.16 18.98
CA ALA A 22 20.73 11.07 17.54
C ALA A 22 20.05 9.76 17.16
N VAL A 23 18.91 9.86 16.45
CA VAL A 23 18.34 8.72 15.73
C VAL A 23 19.42 8.30 14.74
N ALA A 24 20.07 7.22 15.02
CA ALA A 24 21.05 6.62 14.12
C ALA A 24 20.27 6.28 12.84
N THR A 25 20.58 6.98 11.76
CA THR A 25 20.24 6.53 10.41
C THR A 25 21.00 5.23 10.21
N ALA A 26 20.33 4.11 10.42
CA ALA A 26 20.87 2.80 10.09
C ALA A 26 21.08 2.79 8.58
N SER A 27 22.33 2.74 8.16
CA SER A 27 22.66 2.43 6.78
C SER A 27 22.04 1.07 6.45
N PRO A 28 21.34 0.91 5.32
CA PRO A 28 20.90 -0.41 4.88
C PRO A 28 22.13 -1.25 4.63
N GLY A 29 22.40 -2.26 5.47
CA GLY A 29 23.50 -3.15 5.18
C GLY A 29 24.28 -3.80 6.33
N GLN A 30 23.74 -3.91 7.53
CA GLN A 30 24.24 -4.90 8.48
C GLN A 30 23.11 -5.87 8.89
N GLY A 31 22.51 -6.50 7.89
CA GLY A 31 21.57 -7.59 8.10
C GLY A 31 22.27 -8.76 8.80
N GLN A 32 21.54 -9.47 9.65
CA GLN A 32 21.98 -10.75 10.18
C GLN A 32 22.43 -11.62 9.01
N SER A 33 23.55 -12.32 9.16
CA SER A 33 24.00 -13.24 8.10
C SER A 33 22.96 -14.35 7.92
N ILE A 34 22.42 -14.48 6.70
CA ILE A 34 21.45 -15.52 6.39
C ILE A 34 22.10 -16.88 6.62
N PRO A 35 21.53 -17.76 7.47
CA PRO A 35 22.09 -19.07 7.72
C PRO A 35 22.16 -19.93 6.44
N PRO A 36 23.04 -20.92 6.37
CA PRO A 36 23.09 -21.88 5.27
C PRO A 36 21.74 -22.58 5.06
N PRO A 37 21.40 -22.99 3.83
CA PRO A 37 20.09 -23.60 3.54
C PRO A 37 19.72 -24.77 4.43
N ALA A 38 20.69 -25.64 4.78
CA ALA A 38 20.42 -26.78 5.65
C ALA A 38 19.98 -26.37 7.08
N GLU A 39 20.56 -25.29 7.61
CA GLU A 39 20.18 -24.76 8.92
C GLU A 39 18.79 -24.12 8.87
N ARG A 40 18.48 -23.36 7.82
CA ARG A 40 17.17 -22.74 7.61
C ARG A 40 16.06 -23.80 7.46
N ILE A 41 16.30 -24.84 6.65
CA ILE A 41 15.38 -25.98 6.49
C ILE A 41 15.15 -26.69 7.83
N ALA A 42 16.20 -26.88 8.64
CA ALA A 42 16.06 -27.50 9.94
C ALA A 42 15.22 -26.64 10.89
N ALA A 43 15.48 -25.32 10.93
CA ALA A 43 14.75 -24.39 11.78
C ALA A 43 13.26 -24.30 11.37
N THR A 44 12.94 -24.07 10.10
CA THR A 44 11.56 -23.98 9.62
C THR A 44 10.79 -25.31 9.74
N THR A 45 11.48 -26.44 9.63
CA THR A 45 10.90 -27.77 9.91
C THR A 45 10.55 -27.90 11.40
N ALA A 46 11.41 -27.43 12.29
CA ALA A 46 11.12 -27.44 13.73
C ALA A 46 9.92 -26.54 14.06
N THR A 47 9.87 -25.33 13.50
CA THR A 47 8.72 -24.41 13.60
C THR A 47 7.43 -25.11 13.21
N TYR A 48 7.38 -25.67 12.02
CA TYR A 48 6.18 -26.34 11.51
C TYR A 48 5.72 -27.49 12.42
N ASN A 49 6.65 -28.36 12.84
CA ASN A 49 6.34 -29.46 13.74
C ASN A 49 5.81 -28.98 15.11
N ALA A 50 6.33 -27.87 15.61
CA ALA A 50 5.86 -27.27 16.86
C ALA A 50 4.43 -26.73 16.72
N ILE A 51 4.14 -26.05 15.60
CA ILE A 51 2.79 -25.55 15.27
C ILE A 51 1.80 -26.72 15.16
N GLU A 52 2.13 -27.76 14.39
CA GLU A 52 1.27 -28.95 14.27
C GLU A 52 0.99 -29.58 15.65
N ALA A 53 2.01 -29.72 16.48
CA ALA A 53 1.84 -30.30 17.81
C ALA A 53 0.93 -29.42 18.71
N LYS A 54 1.00 -28.11 18.59
CA LYS A 54 0.14 -27.16 19.33
C LYS A 54 -1.32 -27.26 18.86
N ILE A 55 -1.55 -27.28 17.56
CA ILE A 55 -2.89 -27.44 16.96
C ILE A 55 -3.50 -28.81 17.36
N ALA A 56 -2.73 -29.88 17.23
CA ALA A 56 -3.18 -31.23 17.60
C ALA A 56 -3.52 -31.35 19.10
N ALA A 57 -2.85 -30.57 19.96
CA ALA A 57 -3.13 -30.52 21.38
C ALA A 57 -4.34 -29.62 21.73
N GLY A 58 -5.00 -29.01 20.75
CA GLY A 58 -6.11 -28.07 20.98
C GLY A 58 -5.67 -26.80 21.72
N ARG A 59 -4.39 -26.46 21.66
CA ARG A 59 -3.85 -25.26 22.28
C ARG A 59 -3.99 -24.12 21.29
N SER A 60 -5.03 -23.30 21.46
CA SER A 60 -5.03 -21.96 20.88
C SER A 60 -3.88 -21.19 21.51
N LEU A 61 -2.94 -20.70 20.70
CA LEU A 61 -1.97 -19.72 21.18
C LEU A 61 -2.72 -18.41 21.45
N ARG A 62 -2.67 -17.96 22.69
CA ARG A 62 -2.97 -16.57 22.98
C ARG A 62 -1.69 -15.80 22.69
N LEU A 63 -1.59 -15.26 21.48
CA LEU A 63 -0.57 -14.28 21.14
C LEU A 63 -0.89 -12.99 21.90
N PRO A 64 0.11 -12.22 22.32
CA PRO A 64 -0.15 -10.97 23.02
C PRO A 64 -0.84 -9.93 22.13
N TYR A 65 -0.82 -10.08 20.83
CA TYR A 65 -1.48 -9.31 19.78
C TYR A 65 -1.01 -9.79 18.39
N PRO A 66 -1.72 -9.52 17.31
CA PRO A 66 -3.14 -9.69 17.02
C PRO A 66 -3.50 -10.91 16.19
N ASP A 67 -2.57 -11.73 15.65
CA ASP A 67 -2.94 -12.76 14.67
C ASP A 67 -3.20 -14.12 15.34
N PRO A 68 -4.47 -14.44 15.71
CA PRO A 68 -4.82 -15.75 16.25
C PRO A 68 -4.77 -16.86 15.18
N THR A 69 -4.66 -16.51 13.90
CA THR A 69 -4.75 -17.45 12.78
C THR A 69 -3.42 -17.74 12.12
N ALA A 70 -2.36 -16.94 12.35
CA ALA A 70 -1.05 -17.09 11.71
C ALA A 70 -0.48 -18.51 11.71
N GLN A 71 -0.66 -19.26 12.78
CA GLN A 71 -0.24 -20.67 12.83
C GLN A 71 -1.04 -21.55 11.89
N LYS A 72 -2.31 -21.27 11.76
CA LYS A 72 -3.21 -21.96 10.86
C LYS A 72 -2.87 -21.62 9.43
N ASP A 73 -2.55 -20.37 9.15
CA ASP A 73 -2.15 -19.90 7.83
C ASP A 73 -0.89 -20.57 7.30
N ILE A 74 0.13 -20.72 8.14
CA ILE A 74 1.35 -21.46 7.77
C ILE A 74 0.99 -22.87 7.26
N ILE A 75 0.01 -23.52 7.88
CA ILE A 75 -0.44 -24.87 7.51
C ILE A 75 -1.38 -24.82 6.31
N ASP A 76 -2.36 -23.94 6.33
CA ASP A 76 -3.41 -23.86 5.32
C ASP A 76 -2.85 -23.47 3.95
N TYR A 77 -1.90 -22.53 3.93
CA TYR A 77 -1.18 -22.18 2.70
C TYR A 77 -0.12 -23.21 2.29
N GLY A 78 0.24 -24.16 3.16
CA GLY A 78 1.17 -25.24 2.86
C GLY A 78 2.63 -24.81 2.72
N ASN A 79 3.02 -23.70 3.33
CA ASN A 79 4.35 -23.11 3.20
C ASN A 79 5.49 -24.06 3.60
N ASN A 80 5.24 -24.95 4.54
CA ASN A 80 6.17 -26.00 4.96
C ASN A 80 6.76 -26.82 3.79
N ASP A 81 5.97 -27.10 2.76
CA ASP A 81 6.46 -27.87 1.60
C ASP A 81 7.41 -27.06 0.69
N LEU A 82 7.36 -25.73 0.77
CA LEU A 82 8.33 -24.81 0.17
C LEU A 82 9.56 -24.64 1.06
N TRP A 83 9.36 -24.44 2.34
CA TRP A 83 10.44 -24.30 3.32
C TRP A 83 11.36 -25.53 3.37
N LYS A 84 10.80 -26.74 3.30
CA LYS A 84 11.58 -27.99 3.18
C LYS A 84 12.50 -28.05 1.96
N LYS A 85 12.22 -27.21 0.95
CA LYS A 85 13.06 -27.06 -0.25
C LYS A 85 14.01 -25.88 -0.17
N GLY A 86 14.05 -25.18 0.99
CA GLY A 86 14.84 -23.97 1.21
C GLY A 86 14.23 -22.73 0.52
N ILE A 87 12.96 -22.80 0.11
CA ILE A 87 12.19 -21.64 -0.40
C ILE A 87 11.47 -21.05 0.79
N ASP A 88 12.09 -20.08 1.44
CA ASP A 88 11.75 -19.54 2.75
C ASP A 88 11.86 -18.01 2.83
N GLY A 89 12.00 -17.35 1.67
CA GLY A 89 12.16 -15.89 1.54
C GLY A 89 13.60 -15.39 1.63
N ALA A 90 14.57 -16.27 1.85
CA ALA A 90 15.97 -15.87 2.02
C ALA A 90 16.51 -15.08 0.82
N GLY A 91 17.09 -13.90 1.10
CA GLY A 91 17.66 -13.01 0.09
C GLY A 91 16.62 -12.09 -0.57
N VAL A 92 15.34 -12.16 -0.17
CA VAL A 92 14.29 -11.28 -0.64
C VAL A 92 13.98 -10.23 0.44
N THR A 93 13.66 -9.02 0.04
CA THR A 93 13.14 -7.97 0.91
C THR A 93 11.69 -7.67 0.56
N VAL A 94 10.82 -7.69 1.56
CA VAL A 94 9.44 -7.23 1.47
C VAL A 94 9.33 -5.91 2.20
N ALA A 95 8.88 -4.86 1.53
CA ALA A 95 8.53 -3.60 2.17
C ALA A 95 7.05 -3.55 2.47
N TYR A 96 6.71 -2.95 3.61
CA TYR A 96 5.35 -2.54 3.91
C TYR A 96 5.30 -1.08 4.36
N ILE A 97 4.17 -0.43 4.11
CA ILE A 97 4.00 1.00 4.37
C ILE A 97 2.81 1.19 5.29
N VAL A 98 3.08 1.74 6.47
CA VAL A 98 2.10 2.21 7.47
C VAL A 98 2.53 3.57 7.96
N THR A 99 1.62 4.44 8.24
CA THR A 99 1.88 5.89 8.39
C THR A 99 2.38 6.34 9.75
N ASN A 100 2.84 5.48 10.62
CA ASN A 100 3.41 5.88 11.91
C ASN A 100 4.57 4.98 12.34
N PRO A 101 5.62 5.51 12.99
CA PRO A 101 6.70 4.68 13.52
C PRO A 101 6.24 3.87 14.73
N ASP A 102 6.68 2.63 14.86
CA ASP A 102 6.55 1.87 16.10
C ASP A 102 7.91 1.62 16.76
N THR A 103 8.14 2.26 17.89
CA THR A 103 9.37 2.05 18.69
C THR A 103 9.37 0.70 19.41
N GLY A 104 8.22 0.04 19.52
CA GLY A 104 8.02 -1.27 20.15
C GLY A 104 8.14 -2.45 19.18
N LEU A 105 8.13 -2.21 17.87
CA LEU A 105 8.05 -3.25 16.83
C LEU A 105 9.08 -4.36 17.01
N ALA A 106 10.35 -4.04 17.23
CA ALA A 106 11.40 -5.05 17.40
C ALA A 106 11.15 -5.98 18.61
N ALA A 107 10.63 -5.42 19.71
CA ALA A 107 10.29 -6.20 20.89
C ALA A 107 9.03 -7.06 20.67
N SER A 108 8.04 -6.53 19.97
CA SER A 108 6.84 -7.24 19.57
C SER A 108 7.18 -8.43 18.67
N MET A 109 7.97 -8.21 17.63
CA MET A 109 8.41 -9.28 16.73
C MET A 109 9.21 -10.37 17.45
N ALA A 110 10.11 -10.01 18.36
CA ALA A 110 10.83 -11.02 19.15
C ALA A 110 9.92 -11.86 20.06
N ALA A 111 8.85 -11.26 20.59
CA ALA A 111 7.83 -12.00 21.35
C ALA A 111 7.00 -12.90 20.43
N TYR A 112 6.63 -12.42 19.25
CA TYR A 112 5.94 -13.19 18.21
C TYR A 112 6.77 -14.40 17.75
N ASP A 113 8.03 -14.19 17.39
CA ASP A 113 8.95 -15.25 16.98
C ASP A 113 9.03 -16.36 18.02
N THR A 114 9.12 -15.96 19.30
CA THR A 114 9.14 -16.92 20.42
C THR A 114 7.83 -17.69 20.53
N ALA A 115 6.68 -17.01 20.37
CA ALA A 115 5.36 -17.63 20.49
C ALA A 115 5.08 -18.60 19.34
N MET A 116 5.55 -18.25 18.14
CA MET A 116 5.38 -19.00 16.90
C MET A 116 6.47 -20.05 16.65
N ASP A 117 7.53 -20.11 17.45
CA ASP A 117 8.75 -20.90 17.20
C ASP A 117 9.40 -20.55 15.84
N LEU A 118 9.27 -19.30 15.41
CA LEU A 118 9.88 -18.79 14.19
C LEU A 118 11.35 -18.39 14.43
N PRO A 119 12.20 -18.40 13.40
CA PRO A 119 13.52 -17.76 13.49
C PRO A 119 13.34 -16.25 13.73
N PRO A 120 14.35 -15.57 14.32
CA PRO A 120 14.25 -14.13 14.54
C PRO A 120 14.01 -13.35 13.25
N ALA A 121 13.00 -12.46 13.25
CA ALA A 121 12.69 -11.60 12.13
C ALA A 121 13.84 -10.61 11.85
N ASN A 122 14.17 -10.41 10.58
CA ASN A 122 15.09 -9.37 10.15
C ASN A 122 14.32 -8.15 9.66
N ILE A 123 14.07 -7.20 10.56
CA ILE A 123 13.24 -6.04 10.30
C ILE A 123 14.02 -4.74 10.48
N THR A 124 13.81 -3.79 9.56
CA THR A 124 14.34 -2.42 9.62
C THR A 124 13.22 -1.41 9.40
N GLN A 125 13.34 -0.23 10.01
CA GLN A 125 12.37 0.86 9.87
C GLN A 125 13.02 2.06 9.17
N LEU A 126 12.28 2.70 8.29
CA LEU A 126 12.72 3.84 7.50
C LEU A 126 11.62 4.91 7.42
N ALA A 127 11.91 6.12 7.92
CA ALA A 127 11.06 7.29 7.69
C ALA A 127 11.24 7.80 6.26
N TYR A 128 10.14 7.95 5.50
CA TYR A 128 10.22 8.51 4.16
C TYR A 128 8.87 9.02 3.63
N PRO A 129 8.83 10.17 2.94
CA PRO A 129 9.97 11.07 2.74
C PRO A 129 10.57 11.53 4.06
N ALA A 130 11.90 11.74 4.07
CA ALA A 130 12.54 12.23 5.29
C ALA A 130 11.92 13.59 5.67
N PRO A 131 11.43 13.75 6.89
CA PRO A 131 10.70 14.95 7.26
C PRO A 131 11.61 16.18 7.14
N SER A 132 11.18 17.14 6.32
CA SER A 132 11.84 18.46 6.21
C SER A 132 11.48 19.39 7.38
N SER A 133 10.49 19.02 8.15
CA SER A 133 10.00 19.70 9.36
C SER A 133 9.69 18.67 10.44
N PRO A 134 9.58 19.05 11.70
CA PRO A 134 9.18 18.11 12.72
C PRO A 134 7.92 17.41 12.27
N THR A 135 8.00 16.09 12.23
CA THR A 135 6.88 15.19 11.97
C THR A 135 5.65 15.71 12.68
N VAL A 136 4.48 15.60 12.07
CA VAL A 136 3.24 15.57 12.82
C VAL A 136 3.35 14.33 13.69
N ALA A 137 4.06 14.47 14.78
CA ALA A 137 4.29 13.37 15.67
C ALA A 137 2.92 12.96 16.20
N CYS A 138 2.53 11.76 15.94
CA CYS A 138 1.50 11.14 16.71
C CYS A 138 1.83 11.33 18.19
N GLN A 139 0.98 12.01 18.94
CA GLN A 139 1.24 12.37 20.33
C GLN A 139 0.66 11.37 21.33
N VAL A 140 -0.09 10.38 20.87
CA VAL A 140 -0.72 9.35 21.69
C VAL A 140 -0.71 8.05 20.90
N GLU A 141 -0.14 7.01 21.45
CA GLU A 141 -0.03 5.65 20.89
C GLU A 141 -0.19 5.55 19.36
N CYS A 142 0.89 5.73 18.67
CA CYS A 142 0.91 5.82 17.22
C CYS A 142 0.95 4.46 16.54
N SER A 143 1.10 3.40 17.28
CA SER A 143 0.94 2.05 16.78
C SER A 143 -0.54 1.68 16.89
N THR A 144 -1.18 1.54 15.76
CA THR A 144 -2.54 0.96 15.69
C THR A 144 -2.53 -0.56 15.82
N GLY A 145 -1.33 -1.17 15.87
CA GLY A 145 -1.14 -2.61 15.73
C GLY A 145 -0.95 -3.05 14.28
N GLU A 146 -1.31 -2.20 13.32
CA GLU A 146 -1.19 -2.46 11.89
C GLU A 146 0.25 -2.77 11.47
N ASP A 147 1.20 -1.97 11.94
CA ASP A 147 2.62 -2.16 11.68
C ASP A 147 3.16 -3.52 12.16
N ARG A 148 2.58 -4.06 13.23
CA ARG A 148 2.91 -5.39 13.76
C ARG A 148 2.24 -6.48 12.97
N LEU A 149 0.95 -6.32 12.66
CA LEU A 149 0.17 -7.26 11.85
C LEU A 149 0.84 -7.51 10.50
N ASP A 150 1.22 -6.44 9.79
CA ASP A 150 1.91 -6.54 8.51
C ASP A 150 3.23 -7.32 8.62
N ALA A 151 4.06 -6.98 9.63
CA ALA A 151 5.34 -7.65 9.84
C ALA A 151 5.17 -9.13 10.21
N GLU A 152 4.22 -9.45 11.09
CA GLU A 152 3.91 -10.81 11.55
C GLU A 152 3.39 -11.68 10.38
N ALA A 153 2.49 -11.15 9.56
CA ALA A 153 1.96 -11.84 8.39
C ALA A 153 3.05 -12.15 7.36
N ILE A 154 3.90 -11.19 7.01
CA ILE A 154 5.03 -11.39 6.10
C ILE A 154 5.98 -12.46 6.65
N HIS A 155 6.35 -12.33 7.94
CA HIS A 155 7.31 -13.22 8.58
C HIS A 155 6.81 -14.65 8.70
N SER A 156 5.53 -14.83 8.96
CA SER A 156 4.88 -16.15 9.02
C SER A 156 4.92 -16.88 7.68
N MET A 157 4.83 -16.16 6.58
CA MET A 157 4.86 -16.78 5.25
C MET A 157 6.30 -16.99 4.76
N ALA A 158 7.20 -16.04 5.00
CA ALA A 158 8.57 -16.03 4.49
C ALA A 158 9.59 -15.74 5.62
N PRO A 159 9.87 -16.73 6.49
CA PRO A 159 10.58 -16.52 7.75
C PRO A 159 12.03 -16.06 7.62
N TYR A 160 12.62 -16.10 6.45
CA TYR A 160 13.96 -15.58 6.18
C TYR A 160 13.98 -14.41 5.19
N ALA A 161 12.83 -13.83 4.87
CA ALA A 161 12.78 -12.55 4.15
C ALA A 161 13.27 -11.41 5.05
N ASN A 162 13.90 -10.41 4.44
CA ASN A 162 14.11 -9.14 5.11
C ASN A 162 12.79 -8.35 5.07
N ILE A 163 12.46 -7.68 6.13
CA ILE A 163 11.25 -6.86 6.25
C ILE A 163 11.68 -5.40 6.37
N LEU A 164 11.19 -4.56 5.48
CA LEU A 164 11.45 -3.12 5.48
C LEU A 164 10.15 -2.37 5.79
N PHE A 165 10.03 -1.87 6.99
CA PHE A 165 8.96 -0.98 7.39
C PHE A 165 9.27 0.45 6.93
N VAL A 166 8.45 1.00 6.03
CA VAL A 166 8.57 2.40 5.60
C VAL A 166 7.37 3.18 6.11
N TYR A 167 7.62 4.27 6.82
CA TYR A 167 6.56 5.10 7.37
C TYR A 167 6.65 6.54 6.88
N PRO A 168 5.66 7.00 6.09
CA PRO A 168 5.49 8.40 5.76
C PRO A 168 5.18 9.25 7.00
N PRO A 169 5.64 10.52 7.06
CA PRO A 169 5.42 11.37 8.22
C PRO A 169 4.01 11.97 8.32
N VAL A 170 3.18 11.77 7.31
CA VAL A 170 1.80 12.28 7.25
C VAL A 170 0.86 11.11 6.93
N PRO A 171 -0.16 10.90 7.75
CA PRO A 171 -1.09 9.80 7.54
C PRO A 171 -1.96 10.01 6.29
N GLU A 172 -2.30 8.90 5.63
CA GLU A 172 -3.20 8.83 4.49
C GLU A 172 -4.58 9.43 4.79
N THR A 173 -5.05 9.28 6.03
CA THR A 173 -6.31 9.86 6.51
C THR A 173 -6.41 11.38 6.36
N LEU A 174 -5.31 12.05 6.07
CA LEU A 174 -5.30 13.45 5.64
C LEU A 174 -5.46 13.61 4.12
N GLY A 175 -5.92 12.57 3.43
CA GLY A 175 -6.24 12.60 2.00
C GLY A 175 -5.04 12.99 1.16
N MET A 176 -5.20 13.96 0.27
CA MET A 176 -4.12 14.42 -0.62
C MET A 176 -2.97 15.16 0.08
N GLN A 177 -2.92 15.18 1.40
CA GLN A 177 -1.71 15.54 2.14
C GLN A 177 -0.87 14.30 2.45
N GLY A 178 -1.50 13.16 2.71
CA GLY A 178 -0.87 11.90 3.08
C GLY A 178 -0.61 10.97 1.89
N TRP A 179 -1.60 10.74 1.04
CA TRP A 179 -1.48 9.81 -0.10
C TRP A 179 -0.30 10.06 -1.03
N PRO A 180 0.03 11.31 -1.40
CA PRO A 180 1.23 11.56 -2.19
C PRO A 180 2.52 11.15 -1.49
N GLN A 181 2.56 11.13 -0.17
CA GLN A 181 3.75 10.69 0.57
C GLN A 181 3.84 9.17 0.66
N VAL A 182 2.71 8.47 0.75
CA VAL A 182 2.65 7.01 0.58
C VAL A 182 3.13 6.63 -0.83
N ALA A 183 2.63 7.32 -1.85
CA ALA A 183 3.05 7.11 -3.23
C ALA A 183 4.55 7.38 -3.44
N GLN A 184 5.07 8.47 -2.87
CA GLN A 184 6.51 8.79 -2.91
C GLN A 184 7.37 7.73 -2.21
N ALA A 185 6.86 7.12 -1.13
CA ALA A 185 7.55 6.03 -0.47
C ALA A 185 7.62 4.79 -1.39
N ILE A 186 6.55 4.47 -2.12
CA ILE A 186 6.52 3.38 -3.11
C ILE A 186 7.55 3.63 -4.21
N GLU A 187 7.54 4.83 -4.81
CA GLU A 187 8.49 5.24 -5.85
C GLU A 187 9.94 5.10 -5.35
N MET A 188 10.25 5.62 -4.17
CA MET A 188 11.59 5.53 -3.59
C MET A 188 12.05 4.09 -3.35
N ILE A 189 11.15 3.22 -2.88
CA ILE A 189 11.48 1.81 -2.66
C ILE A 189 11.82 1.15 -4.01
N ALA A 190 11.05 1.43 -5.06
CA ALA A 190 11.26 0.90 -6.39
C ALA A 190 12.55 1.45 -7.04
N ASP A 191 12.71 2.76 -7.09
CA ASP A 191 13.87 3.45 -7.69
C ASP A 191 15.21 3.01 -7.10
N LYS A 192 15.24 2.85 -5.77
CA LYS A 192 16.46 2.47 -5.05
C LYS A 192 16.62 0.97 -4.87
N HIS A 193 15.70 0.17 -5.41
CA HIS A 193 15.66 -1.29 -5.21
C HIS A 193 15.80 -1.69 -3.74
N LEU A 194 15.07 -1.03 -2.86
CA LEU A 194 15.14 -1.33 -1.42
C LEU A 194 14.36 -2.59 -1.06
N ALA A 195 13.38 -2.96 -1.88
CA ALA A 195 12.60 -4.18 -1.71
C ALA A 195 12.24 -4.79 -3.07
N ASN A 196 11.93 -6.08 -3.06
CA ASN A 196 11.48 -6.85 -4.21
C ASN A 196 9.96 -6.91 -4.31
N VAL A 197 9.27 -6.64 -3.21
CA VAL A 197 7.81 -6.71 -3.07
C VAL A 197 7.37 -5.59 -2.13
N ILE A 198 6.28 -4.90 -2.45
CA ILE A 198 5.71 -3.85 -1.61
C ILE A 198 4.27 -4.22 -1.27
N THR A 199 3.86 -4.08 -0.01
CA THR A 199 2.48 -4.20 0.45
C THR A 199 2.05 -2.97 1.23
N VAL A 200 0.78 -2.60 1.08
CA VAL A 200 0.19 -1.42 1.71
C VAL A 200 -1.19 -1.79 2.25
N SER A 201 -1.33 -1.74 3.55
CA SER A 201 -2.58 -2.06 4.24
C SER A 201 -3.41 -0.79 4.50
N LEU A 202 -3.55 0.03 3.46
CA LEU A 202 -4.27 1.30 3.48
C LEU A 202 -5.12 1.40 2.22
N ALA A 203 -6.35 1.87 2.34
CA ALA A 203 -7.23 2.20 1.23
C ALA A 203 -8.26 3.25 1.66
N ASP A 204 -8.74 4.02 0.70
CA ASP A 204 -9.86 4.94 0.87
C ASP A 204 -10.87 4.75 -0.26
N GLY A 205 -12.13 5.12 -0.06
CA GLY A 205 -13.14 5.01 -1.11
C GLY A 205 -12.86 5.92 -2.32
N GLU A 206 -13.14 5.46 -3.53
CA GLU A 206 -13.17 6.38 -4.69
C GLU A 206 -14.04 7.60 -4.43
N ASN A 207 -15.14 7.45 -3.68
CA ASN A 207 -16.05 8.54 -3.33
C ASN A 207 -15.41 9.60 -2.39
N ASP A 208 -14.32 9.27 -1.75
CA ASP A 208 -13.54 10.23 -0.97
C ASP A 208 -12.72 11.17 -1.86
N PHE A 209 -12.37 10.67 -3.05
CA PHE A 209 -11.74 11.47 -4.11
C PHE A 209 -12.77 12.07 -5.08
N VAL A 210 -14.01 11.55 -5.11
CA VAL A 210 -15.00 11.84 -6.15
C VAL A 210 -16.41 11.98 -5.55
N ASP A 211 -16.98 13.17 -5.52
CA ASP A 211 -18.33 13.43 -4.96
C ASP A 211 -19.44 12.61 -5.63
N ASP A 212 -19.32 12.36 -6.93
CA ASP A 212 -20.23 11.56 -7.73
C ASP A 212 -19.45 10.59 -8.61
N PRO A 213 -19.26 9.34 -8.16
CA PRO A 213 -18.50 8.33 -8.92
C PRO A 213 -19.11 8.04 -10.30
N THR A 214 -20.39 8.34 -10.52
CA THR A 214 -21.02 8.17 -11.84
C THR A 214 -20.65 9.28 -12.82
N ASN A 215 -20.21 10.43 -12.31
CA ASN A 215 -19.84 11.59 -13.13
C ASN A 215 -18.73 12.41 -12.48
N PRO A 216 -17.54 11.83 -12.27
CA PRO A 216 -16.43 12.53 -11.64
C PRO A 216 -15.96 13.73 -12.47
N THR A 217 -15.67 14.82 -11.80
CA THR A 217 -15.13 16.04 -12.43
C THR A 217 -13.71 15.82 -12.96
N ALA A 218 -13.25 16.71 -13.83
CA ALA A 218 -11.86 16.66 -14.29
C ALA A 218 -10.85 16.78 -13.15
N SER A 219 -11.14 17.58 -12.14
CA SER A 219 -10.29 17.78 -10.96
C SER A 219 -10.18 16.52 -10.12
N GLN A 220 -11.30 15.84 -9.91
CA GLN A 220 -11.34 14.59 -9.14
C GLN A 220 -10.57 13.47 -9.85
N ARG A 221 -10.76 13.33 -11.17
CA ARG A 221 -9.93 12.40 -11.97
C ARG A 221 -8.45 12.74 -11.87
N ALA A 222 -8.10 14.03 -11.94
CA ALA A 222 -6.72 14.47 -11.82
C ALA A 222 -6.12 14.12 -10.44
N ALA A 223 -6.90 14.20 -9.37
CA ALA A 223 -6.47 13.82 -8.04
C ALA A 223 -6.07 12.33 -7.97
N ILE A 224 -6.96 11.44 -8.40
CA ILE A 224 -6.71 10.00 -8.46
C ILE A 224 -5.48 9.70 -9.35
N HIS A 225 -5.47 10.20 -10.58
CA HIS A 225 -4.37 9.93 -11.52
C HIS A 225 -3.03 10.57 -11.13
N SER A 226 -3.01 11.54 -10.22
CA SER A 226 -1.76 12.15 -9.76
C SER A 226 -0.89 11.20 -8.93
N LEU A 227 -1.44 10.08 -8.45
CA LEU A 227 -0.70 9.03 -7.76
C LEU A 227 -0.12 7.96 -8.73
N ASP A 228 -0.64 7.89 -9.96
CA ASP A 228 -0.22 6.90 -10.97
C ASP A 228 1.30 6.87 -11.23
N PRO A 229 2.05 8.00 -11.25
CA PRO A 229 3.48 7.95 -11.50
C PRO A 229 4.23 6.97 -10.60
N ALA A 230 3.90 6.91 -9.30
CA ALA A 230 4.55 6.01 -8.36
C ALA A 230 4.27 4.53 -8.64
N PHE A 231 3.03 4.19 -8.98
CA PHE A 231 2.65 2.81 -9.31
C PHE A 231 3.24 2.37 -10.65
N LEU A 232 3.27 3.28 -11.62
CA LEU A 232 3.90 3.06 -12.92
C LEU A 232 5.41 2.87 -12.78
N ASP A 233 6.03 3.65 -11.92
CA ASP A 233 7.47 3.56 -11.65
C ASP A 233 7.82 2.22 -11.00
N ALA A 234 7.08 1.79 -9.97
CA ALA A 234 7.26 0.48 -9.36
C ALA A 234 7.10 -0.66 -10.41
N ALA A 235 6.07 -0.59 -11.26
CA ALA A 235 5.86 -1.54 -12.34
C ALA A 235 7.00 -1.50 -13.39
N ALA A 236 7.55 -0.31 -13.69
CA ALA A 236 8.69 -0.14 -14.59
C ALA A 236 9.99 -0.70 -14.01
N HIS A 237 10.11 -0.76 -12.69
CA HIS A 237 11.22 -1.39 -11.96
C HIS A 237 11.00 -2.87 -11.65
N ASN A 238 9.87 -3.46 -12.08
CA ASN A 238 9.45 -4.84 -11.82
C ASN A 238 9.17 -5.15 -10.34
N VAL A 239 8.87 -4.15 -9.54
CA VAL A 239 8.47 -4.33 -8.15
C VAL A 239 6.95 -4.43 -8.07
N PRO A 240 6.38 -5.58 -7.70
CA PRO A 240 4.94 -5.72 -7.49
C PRO A 240 4.52 -4.94 -6.25
N VAL A 241 3.41 -4.22 -6.38
CA VAL A 241 2.77 -3.49 -5.28
C VAL A 241 1.41 -4.12 -5.00
N MET A 242 1.15 -4.49 -3.76
CA MET A 242 -0.14 -4.97 -3.30
C MET A 242 -0.81 -3.94 -2.40
N PHE A 243 -2.13 -3.92 -2.47
CA PHE A 243 -2.97 -3.17 -1.55
C PHE A 243 -4.04 -4.08 -0.93
N ALA A 244 -4.31 -3.87 0.35
CA ALA A 244 -5.50 -4.41 1.00
C ALA A 244 -6.75 -3.87 0.30
N ALA A 245 -7.75 -4.74 0.06
CA ALA A 245 -8.92 -4.36 -0.73
C ALA A 245 -9.91 -3.46 0.04
N GLY A 246 -9.72 -3.30 1.34
CA GLY A 246 -10.61 -2.59 2.24
C GLY A 246 -11.44 -3.54 3.10
N ASP A 247 -11.99 -3.03 4.19
CA ASP A 247 -12.67 -3.79 5.22
C ASP A 247 -14.17 -3.46 5.33
N CYS A 248 -14.65 -2.55 4.52
CA CYS A 248 -16.05 -2.08 4.54
C CYS A 248 -16.92 -2.72 3.44
N GLY A 249 -16.51 -3.89 2.96
CA GLY A 249 -17.25 -4.63 1.93
C GLY A 249 -17.37 -3.85 0.61
N PRO A 250 -18.54 -3.90 -0.04
CA PRO A 250 -18.73 -3.25 -1.34
C PRO A 250 -18.89 -1.74 -1.23
N THR A 251 -18.87 -1.18 -0.01
CA THR A 251 -19.19 0.23 0.20
C THR A 251 -17.98 1.10 0.33
N ASP A 252 -16.89 0.53 0.78
CA ASP A 252 -15.71 1.24 1.27
C ASP A 252 -16.11 2.60 1.88
N ALA A 253 -16.78 2.50 3.00
CA ALA A 253 -17.45 3.66 3.58
C ALA A 253 -16.42 4.73 3.94
N PRO A 254 -16.66 5.98 3.53
CA PRO A 254 -15.69 7.06 3.69
C PRO A 254 -15.44 7.46 5.14
N VAL A 255 -16.15 6.86 6.09
CA VAL A 255 -16.06 7.25 7.50
C VAL A 255 -16.03 6.01 8.37
N LEU A 256 -14.89 5.78 9.00
CA LEU A 256 -14.85 4.91 10.16
C LEU A 256 -15.41 5.68 11.37
N ASN A 257 -16.15 5.02 12.26
CA ASN A 257 -16.59 5.64 13.49
C ASN A 257 -15.42 5.78 14.50
N ASP A 258 -15.69 6.38 15.66
CA ASP A 258 -14.67 6.57 16.71
C ASP A 258 -14.00 5.26 17.20
N THR A 259 -14.52 4.11 16.81
CA THR A 259 -13.99 2.78 17.15
C THR A 259 -13.28 2.09 15.98
N GLY A 260 -13.13 2.77 14.85
CA GLY A 260 -12.50 2.23 13.65
C GLY A 260 -13.39 1.32 12.80
N GLN A 261 -14.70 1.27 13.10
CA GLN A 261 -15.66 0.47 12.33
C GLN A 261 -16.20 1.28 11.15
N CYS A 262 -16.50 0.59 10.06
CA CYS A 262 -17.16 1.17 8.91
C CYS A 262 -18.47 1.85 9.29
N THR A 263 -18.86 2.88 8.56
CA THR A 263 -20.14 3.57 8.77
C THR A 263 -21.13 3.21 7.69
N PRO A 264 -22.44 3.36 7.94
CA PRO A 264 -23.45 3.11 6.93
C PRO A 264 -23.22 3.93 5.66
N ALA A 265 -23.15 3.26 4.52
CA ALA A 265 -23.03 3.84 3.20
C ALA A 265 -24.34 3.72 2.42
N THR A 266 -24.49 4.52 1.36
CA THR A 266 -25.73 4.56 0.57
C THR A 266 -25.67 3.75 -0.73
N GLY A 267 -24.52 3.16 -1.05
CA GLY A 267 -24.33 2.41 -2.29
C GLY A 267 -22.98 1.75 -2.40
N VAL A 268 -22.78 1.04 -3.50
CA VAL A 268 -21.51 0.39 -3.83
C VAL A 268 -20.49 1.43 -4.25
N THR A 269 -19.29 1.35 -3.70
CA THR A 269 -18.14 2.22 -3.99
C THR A 269 -16.88 1.39 -4.13
N ALA A 270 -16.04 1.72 -5.09
CA ALA A 270 -14.71 1.12 -5.20
C ALA A 270 -13.72 1.80 -4.24
N SER A 271 -12.74 1.04 -3.78
CA SER A 271 -11.59 1.56 -3.00
C SER A 271 -10.45 2.02 -3.90
N HIS A 272 -9.74 3.05 -3.47
CA HIS A 272 -8.53 3.58 -4.12
C HIS A 272 -7.38 3.65 -3.09
N PRO A 273 -6.12 3.36 -3.45
CA PRO A 273 -5.55 3.07 -4.78
C PRO A 273 -5.67 1.61 -5.26
N VAL A 274 -6.40 0.77 -4.54
CA VAL A 274 -6.52 -0.68 -4.85
C VAL A 274 -7.15 -0.95 -6.22
N ASP A 275 -7.96 -0.04 -6.72
CA ASP A 275 -8.58 -0.08 -8.05
C ASP A 275 -7.62 0.29 -9.20
N SER A 276 -6.40 0.74 -8.91
CA SER A 276 -5.40 1.01 -9.94
C SER A 276 -5.02 -0.27 -10.70
N PRO A 277 -4.91 -0.25 -12.03
CA PRO A 277 -4.48 -1.40 -12.82
C PRO A 277 -3.00 -1.77 -12.63
N TRP A 278 -2.25 -0.97 -11.92
CA TRP A 278 -0.81 -1.13 -11.69
C TRP A 278 -0.48 -1.79 -10.36
N VAL A 279 -1.47 -1.99 -9.51
CA VAL A 279 -1.35 -2.66 -8.22
C VAL A 279 -2.15 -3.95 -8.19
N THR A 280 -1.83 -4.84 -7.26
CA THR A 280 -2.58 -6.07 -7.02
C THR A 280 -3.48 -5.88 -5.82
N ALA A 281 -4.76 -6.08 -6.01
CA ALA A 281 -5.79 -5.98 -4.98
C ALA A 281 -5.92 -7.31 -4.23
N VAL A 282 -5.77 -7.30 -2.93
CA VAL A 282 -5.89 -8.50 -2.09
C VAL A 282 -7.13 -8.41 -1.22
N GLY A 283 -8.12 -9.24 -1.54
CA GLY A 283 -9.38 -9.36 -0.79
C GLY A 283 -9.27 -10.32 0.39
N GLY A 284 -10.39 -10.50 1.08
CA GLY A 284 -10.46 -11.24 2.33
C GLY A 284 -11.25 -12.53 2.27
N THR A 285 -10.72 -13.58 2.90
CA THR A 285 -11.42 -14.84 3.17
C THR A 285 -11.35 -15.17 4.66
N ILE A 286 -12.25 -16.02 5.10
CA ILE A 286 -12.17 -16.65 6.42
C ILE A 286 -11.83 -18.13 6.22
N PRO A 287 -10.73 -18.61 6.80
CA PRO A 287 -10.37 -20.00 6.72
C PRO A 287 -11.48 -20.91 7.26
N ASN A 288 -11.79 -21.97 6.54
CA ASN A 288 -12.81 -22.91 6.99
C ASN A 288 -12.37 -23.60 8.29
N ALA A 289 -13.14 -23.45 9.36
CA ALA A 289 -12.86 -24.03 10.69
C ALA A 289 -12.72 -25.55 10.72
N GLY A 290 -13.07 -26.25 9.64
CA GLY A 290 -12.92 -27.70 9.48
C GLY A 290 -11.55 -28.17 8.99
N LEU A 291 -10.61 -27.26 8.66
CA LEU A 291 -9.28 -27.61 8.19
C LEU A 291 -8.38 -28.07 9.33
N THR A 292 -8.43 -29.35 9.62
CA THR A 292 -7.54 -30.00 10.61
C THR A 292 -6.55 -30.97 9.95
N THR A 293 -6.42 -30.97 8.64
CA THR A 293 -5.62 -31.96 7.92
C THR A 293 -4.29 -31.39 7.43
N VAL A 294 -3.27 -32.01 7.92
CA VAL A 294 -1.83 -31.77 7.77
C VAL A 294 -1.28 -31.95 6.34
N SER A 295 -2.09 -32.33 5.38
CA SER A 295 -1.62 -32.76 4.06
C SER A 295 -2.11 -31.90 2.87
N GLY A 296 -2.30 -30.62 3.10
CA GLY A 296 -2.71 -29.68 2.05
C GLY A 296 -4.12 -29.15 2.25
N ARG A 297 -4.35 -27.97 1.70
CA ARG A 297 -5.65 -27.28 1.76
C ARG A 297 -6.66 -28.06 0.93
N THR A 298 -7.61 -28.72 1.58
CA THR A 298 -8.60 -29.58 0.94
C THR A 298 -10.00 -28.99 0.92
N ALA A 299 -10.24 -27.95 1.71
CA ALA A 299 -11.52 -27.24 1.75
C ALA A 299 -11.31 -25.76 1.36
N PRO A 300 -12.22 -25.19 0.58
CA PRO A 300 -12.19 -23.78 0.26
C PRO A 300 -12.54 -22.94 1.50
N ASP A 301 -12.03 -21.73 1.53
CA ASP A 301 -12.43 -20.74 2.52
C ASP A 301 -13.86 -20.25 2.27
N ALA A 302 -14.41 -19.56 3.25
CA ALA A 302 -15.57 -18.71 3.07
C ALA A 302 -15.12 -17.30 2.65
N LEU A 303 -15.97 -16.56 1.96
CA LEU A 303 -15.76 -15.13 1.78
C LEU A 303 -15.82 -14.45 3.17
N TRP A 304 -14.90 -13.54 3.44
CA TRP A 304 -15.06 -12.67 4.58
C TRP A 304 -16.17 -11.66 4.29
N ALA A 305 -17.35 -11.96 4.75
CA ALA A 305 -18.52 -11.11 4.66
C ALA A 305 -19.15 -11.00 6.05
N ALA A 306 -19.79 -9.91 6.33
CA ALA A 306 -20.45 -9.68 7.60
C ALA A 306 -21.34 -10.86 7.98
N GLN A 307 -20.89 -11.64 8.94
CA GLN A 307 -21.55 -12.89 9.28
C GLN A 307 -22.62 -12.72 10.35
N ASN A 308 -22.54 -11.68 11.18
CA ASN A 308 -23.42 -11.54 12.35
C ASN A 308 -23.78 -10.10 12.76
N ASP A 309 -23.14 -9.05 12.27
CA ASP A 309 -23.35 -7.68 12.75
C ASP A 309 -23.38 -6.59 11.68
N ASP A 310 -23.32 -6.95 10.41
CA ASP A 310 -23.39 -6.03 9.25
C ASP A 310 -22.27 -4.97 9.20
N SER A 311 -21.12 -5.14 9.90
CA SER A 311 -20.15 -4.06 10.02
C SER A 311 -18.94 -4.19 9.10
N ASP A 312 -18.28 -5.34 9.04
CA ASP A 312 -17.00 -5.49 8.37
C ASP A 312 -17.04 -6.64 7.35
N ALA A 313 -16.47 -6.42 6.18
CA ALA A 313 -16.42 -7.40 5.10
C ALA A 313 -15.27 -7.08 4.13
N ALA A 314 -14.85 -8.09 3.36
CA ALA A 314 -13.82 -7.92 2.35
C ALA A 314 -14.20 -6.86 1.30
N GLY A 315 -13.31 -5.93 1.04
CA GLY A 315 -13.50 -4.91 0.01
C GLY A 315 -13.54 -5.53 -1.39
N ALA A 316 -14.50 -5.08 -2.19
CA ALA A 316 -14.68 -5.51 -3.57
C ALA A 316 -15.32 -4.40 -4.40
N GLY A 317 -14.89 -4.25 -5.67
CA GLY A 317 -15.43 -3.13 -6.44
C GLY A 317 -15.12 -3.15 -7.93
N ILE A 318 -15.75 -2.20 -8.61
CA ILE A 318 -15.48 -1.85 -10.01
C ILE A 318 -15.15 -0.36 -10.05
N SER A 319 -13.92 -0.03 -10.43
CA SER A 319 -13.51 1.36 -10.56
C SER A 319 -14.37 2.12 -11.57
N THR A 320 -14.75 3.33 -11.20
CA THR A 320 -15.43 4.29 -12.09
C THR A 320 -14.42 5.18 -12.84
N ILE A 321 -13.17 5.17 -12.40
CA ILE A 321 -12.07 5.99 -12.92
C ILE A 321 -11.20 5.20 -13.89
N TYR A 322 -10.73 4.01 -13.47
CA TYR A 322 -9.84 3.19 -14.29
C TYR A 322 -10.62 2.25 -15.21
N PRO A 323 -10.37 2.29 -16.51
CA PRO A 323 -10.99 1.35 -17.44
C PRO A 323 -10.46 -0.07 -17.19
N ARG A 324 -11.29 -1.05 -17.55
CA ARG A 324 -10.92 -2.47 -17.46
C ARG A 324 -9.59 -2.74 -18.20
N PRO A 325 -8.55 -3.21 -17.49
CA PRO A 325 -7.24 -3.45 -18.07
C PRO A 325 -7.24 -4.62 -19.05
N SER A 326 -6.22 -4.69 -19.88
CA SER A 326 -6.11 -5.68 -20.95
C SER A 326 -6.13 -7.13 -20.44
N TRP A 327 -5.53 -7.38 -19.28
CA TRP A 327 -5.45 -8.70 -18.67
C TRP A 327 -6.80 -9.19 -18.09
N GLN A 328 -7.76 -8.28 -17.82
CA GLN A 328 -9.13 -8.65 -17.43
C GLN A 328 -10.06 -8.94 -18.61
N ARG A 329 -9.68 -8.60 -19.84
CA ARG A 329 -10.59 -8.68 -21.00
C ARG A 329 -11.07 -10.10 -21.30
N ASN A 330 -10.26 -11.11 -20.98
CA ASN A 330 -10.57 -12.50 -21.27
C ASN A 330 -11.21 -13.24 -20.07
N ILE A 331 -11.52 -12.55 -18.98
CA ILE A 331 -12.22 -13.11 -17.83
C ILE A 331 -13.73 -13.12 -18.14
N PRO A 332 -14.38 -14.31 -18.24
CA PRO A 332 -15.78 -14.38 -18.68
C PRO A 332 -16.76 -13.64 -17.79
N ALA A 333 -16.52 -13.66 -16.47
CA ALA A 333 -17.35 -12.95 -15.48
C ALA A 333 -17.33 -11.43 -15.67
N LEU A 334 -16.29 -10.88 -16.29
CA LEU A 334 -16.12 -9.44 -16.50
C LEU A 334 -16.52 -8.97 -17.91
N ARG A 335 -17.20 -9.81 -18.71
CA ARG A 335 -17.52 -9.49 -20.11
C ARG A 335 -18.23 -8.13 -20.26
N ASP A 336 -19.17 -7.85 -19.39
CA ASP A 336 -20.01 -6.64 -19.42
C ASP A 336 -19.52 -5.53 -18.47
N VAL A 337 -18.38 -5.76 -17.80
CA VAL A 337 -17.75 -4.79 -16.89
C VAL A 337 -16.81 -3.86 -17.67
N THR A 338 -16.93 -2.56 -17.47
CA THR A 338 -16.14 -1.54 -18.18
C THR A 338 -14.97 -1.01 -17.39
N GLY A 339 -15.07 -0.98 -16.06
CA GLY A 339 -14.04 -0.55 -15.12
C GLY A 339 -13.11 -1.68 -14.71
N ARG A 340 -12.01 -1.34 -14.06
CA ARG A 340 -11.15 -2.27 -13.35
C ARG A 340 -11.94 -2.92 -12.21
N ALA A 341 -12.07 -4.25 -12.22
CA ALA A 341 -12.72 -5.01 -11.17
C ALA A 341 -11.69 -5.61 -10.20
N TYR A 342 -11.95 -5.58 -8.89
CA TYR A 342 -11.09 -6.14 -7.85
C TYR A 342 -11.95 -6.83 -6.75
N PRO A 343 -11.36 -7.72 -5.92
CA PRO A 343 -9.94 -8.05 -5.80
C PRO A 343 -9.41 -8.92 -6.94
N ASP A 344 -8.07 -9.10 -6.98
CA ASP A 344 -7.43 -10.02 -7.91
C ASP A 344 -7.29 -11.42 -7.31
N ILE A 345 -7.02 -11.48 -6.01
CA ILE A 345 -6.82 -12.67 -5.19
C ILE A 345 -7.32 -12.37 -3.78
N SER A 346 -7.61 -13.39 -2.99
CA SER A 346 -8.02 -13.23 -1.58
C SER A 346 -7.22 -14.13 -0.66
N MET A 347 -6.94 -13.64 0.55
CA MET A 347 -6.22 -14.36 1.58
C MET A 347 -6.99 -14.29 2.90
N ASP A 348 -6.52 -14.97 3.96
CA ASP A 348 -7.11 -14.87 5.29
C ASP A 348 -7.18 -13.42 5.75
N ALA A 349 -8.37 -13.01 6.15
CA ALA A 349 -8.71 -11.69 6.65
C ALA A 349 -9.38 -11.77 8.02
N SER A 350 -8.95 -12.70 8.87
CA SER A 350 -9.46 -12.81 10.25
C SER A 350 -9.19 -11.53 11.05
N ASP A 351 -8.18 -10.77 10.68
CA ASP A 351 -7.85 -9.42 11.18
C ASP A 351 -7.86 -8.40 10.03
N GLY A 352 -8.86 -8.43 9.17
CA GLY A 352 -9.02 -7.51 8.05
C GLY A 352 -8.21 -7.86 6.79
N THR A 353 -8.47 -7.15 5.71
CA THR A 353 -7.66 -7.27 4.48
C THR A 353 -6.23 -6.76 4.71
N SER A 354 -6.01 -6.03 5.80
CA SER A 354 -4.71 -5.67 6.35
C SER A 354 -3.84 -6.89 6.70
N GLN A 355 -4.43 -8.01 7.10
CA GLN A 355 -3.73 -9.30 7.24
C GLN A 355 -3.54 -9.97 5.88
N ALA A 356 -4.54 -9.92 5.02
CA ALA A 356 -4.54 -10.60 3.73
C ALA A 356 -3.43 -10.13 2.79
N SER A 357 -3.23 -8.81 2.67
CA SER A 357 -2.25 -8.22 1.76
C SER A 357 -0.81 -8.58 2.12
N PRO A 358 -0.32 -8.40 3.36
CA PRO A 358 1.03 -8.79 3.73
C PRO A 358 1.24 -10.32 3.75
N THR A 359 0.20 -11.12 4.00
CA THR A 359 0.25 -12.57 3.82
C THR A 359 0.56 -12.93 2.37
N PHE A 360 -0.12 -12.31 1.40
CA PHE A 360 0.18 -12.51 0.00
C PHE A 360 1.57 -12.00 -0.39
N ALA A 361 2.01 -10.88 0.18
CA ALA A 361 3.36 -10.35 -0.02
C ALA A 361 4.45 -11.34 0.45
N GLY A 362 4.24 -12.00 1.59
CA GLY A 362 5.11 -13.08 2.05
C GLY A 362 5.15 -14.27 1.09
N ILE A 363 4.01 -14.66 0.53
CA ILE A 363 3.96 -15.70 -0.53
C ILE A 363 4.71 -15.25 -1.80
N LEU A 364 4.58 -13.97 -2.18
CA LEU A 364 5.35 -13.44 -3.31
C LEU A 364 6.85 -13.38 -3.02
N ALA A 365 7.27 -13.24 -1.75
CA ALA A 365 8.68 -13.37 -1.39
C ALA A 365 9.22 -14.79 -1.67
N LEU A 366 8.42 -15.83 -1.40
CA LEU A 366 8.78 -17.21 -1.77
C LEU A 366 8.87 -17.37 -3.29
N ALA A 367 7.95 -16.76 -4.04
CA ALA A 367 7.96 -16.77 -5.50
C ALA A 367 9.18 -16.02 -6.06
N THR A 368 9.51 -14.86 -5.50
CA THR A 368 10.68 -14.04 -5.85
C THR A 368 11.97 -14.82 -5.63
N GLN A 369 12.12 -15.49 -4.49
CA GLN A 369 13.27 -16.36 -4.22
C GLN A 369 13.36 -17.51 -5.24
N LEU A 370 12.25 -18.16 -5.58
CA LEU A 370 12.22 -19.25 -6.55
C LEU A 370 12.53 -18.76 -7.97
N HIS A 371 12.04 -17.59 -8.35
CA HIS A 371 12.30 -16.95 -9.64
C HIS A 371 13.77 -16.49 -9.76
N GLY A 372 14.38 -16.10 -8.64
CA GLY A 372 15.76 -15.57 -8.61
C GLY A 372 15.88 -14.12 -9.08
N GLY A 373 14.80 -13.35 -9.01
CA GLY A 373 14.70 -11.93 -9.38
C GLY A 373 13.28 -11.39 -9.19
N ASP A 374 13.08 -10.11 -9.44
CA ASP A 374 11.79 -9.44 -9.27
C ASP A 374 10.69 -10.03 -10.16
N LEU A 375 9.46 -10.03 -9.66
CA LEU A 375 8.32 -10.66 -10.34
C LEU A 375 7.57 -9.72 -11.30
N GLY A 376 7.72 -8.40 -11.13
CA GLY A 376 6.93 -7.39 -11.82
C GLY A 376 5.46 -7.40 -11.42
N THR A 377 4.64 -6.68 -12.17
CA THR A 377 3.18 -6.68 -11.97
C THR A 377 2.62 -8.09 -12.15
N VAL A 378 2.11 -8.70 -11.10
CA VAL A 378 1.69 -10.11 -11.10
C VAL A 378 0.29 -10.35 -11.66
N ASN A 379 -0.55 -9.31 -11.78
CA ASN A 379 -1.94 -9.39 -12.24
C ASN A 379 -2.12 -10.10 -13.59
N PRO A 380 -1.30 -9.83 -14.65
CA PRO A 380 -1.41 -10.57 -15.91
C PRO A 380 -1.10 -12.06 -15.77
N ALA A 381 -0.18 -12.42 -14.87
CA ALA A 381 0.14 -13.82 -14.59
C ALA A 381 -0.98 -14.48 -13.78
N LEU A 382 -1.55 -13.80 -12.79
CA LEU A 382 -2.74 -14.27 -12.05
C LEU A 382 -3.91 -14.54 -13.00
N ALA A 383 -4.22 -13.59 -13.88
CA ALA A 383 -5.28 -13.76 -14.88
C ALA A 383 -5.04 -14.94 -15.83
N ALA A 384 -3.79 -15.27 -16.11
CA ALA A 384 -3.43 -16.40 -16.98
C ALA A 384 -3.48 -17.76 -16.26
N ILE A 385 -3.12 -17.82 -14.98
CA ILE A 385 -3.13 -19.07 -14.21
C ILE A 385 -4.46 -19.32 -13.50
N GLY A 386 -5.23 -18.27 -13.17
CA GLY A 386 -6.51 -18.36 -12.46
C GLY A 386 -7.47 -19.40 -13.05
N PRO A 387 -7.72 -19.43 -14.39
CA PRO A 387 -8.58 -20.41 -15.01
C PRO A 387 -8.10 -21.88 -14.85
N ARG A 388 -6.87 -22.11 -14.40
CA ARG A 388 -6.32 -23.45 -14.16
C ARG A 388 -6.72 -24.01 -12.80
N GLY A 389 -7.27 -23.16 -11.91
CA GLY A 389 -7.77 -23.53 -10.60
C GLY A 389 -6.73 -24.29 -9.77
N ALA A 390 -7.14 -25.37 -9.11
CA ALA A 390 -6.29 -26.17 -8.23
C ALA A 390 -5.00 -26.69 -8.90
N ALA A 391 -4.98 -26.87 -10.22
CA ALA A 391 -3.77 -27.27 -10.94
C ALA A 391 -2.67 -26.19 -10.94
N ALA A 392 -3.06 -24.95 -10.68
CA ALA A 392 -2.15 -23.81 -10.46
C ALA A 392 -2.12 -23.38 -8.99
N GLY A 393 -2.70 -24.16 -8.09
CA GLY A 393 -2.77 -23.81 -6.67
C GLY A 393 -3.75 -22.67 -6.36
N ILE A 394 -4.68 -22.39 -7.25
CA ILE A 394 -5.80 -21.45 -7.01
C ILE A 394 -6.97 -22.27 -6.45
N ILE A 395 -7.52 -21.79 -5.34
CA ILE A 395 -8.66 -22.41 -4.66
C ILE A 395 -9.81 -21.43 -4.71
N ASP A 396 -10.78 -21.77 -5.52
CA ASP A 396 -11.98 -20.98 -5.75
C ASP A 396 -12.85 -20.89 -4.48
N ILE A 397 -13.45 -19.72 -4.22
CA ILE A 397 -14.39 -19.56 -3.12
C ILE A 397 -15.77 -20.05 -3.59
N PRO A 398 -16.42 -20.97 -2.83
CA PRO A 398 -17.68 -21.55 -3.29
C PRO A 398 -18.75 -20.49 -3.52
N ALA A 399 -19.59 -20.74 -4.53
CA ALA A 399 -20.78 -19.92 -4.74
C ALA A 399 -21.72 -19.97 -3.52
N GLY A 400 -22.37 -18.86 -3.23
CA GLY A 400 -23.36 -18.76 -2.16
C GLY A 400 -23.02 -17.73 -1.09
N TYR A 401 -21.88 -17.10 -1.18
CA TYR A 401 -21.56 -15.91 -0.38
C TYR A 401 -21.89 -14.65 -1.17
N THR A 402 -22.26 -13.62 -0.47
CA THR A 402 -22.48 -12.28 -1.04
C THR A 402 -21.81 -11.28 -0.15
N ASP A 403 -20.99 -10.45 -0.75
CA ASP A 403 -20.37 -9.33 -0.09
C ASP A 403 -21.46 -8.31 0.29
N THR A 404 -21.64 -8.10 1.58
CA THR A 404 -22.70 -7.23 2.11
C THR A 404 -22.18 -6.53 3.36
N ALA A 405 -22.28 -5.22 3.38
CA ALA A 405 -21.98 -4.42 4.55
C ALA A 405 -23.01 -3.31 4.72
N TYR A 406 -23.44 -3.02 5.93
CA TYR A 406 -24.38 -1.95 6.27
C TYR A 406 -25.68 -1.94 5.44
N GLY A 407 -26.19 -3.11 5.12
CA GLY A 407 -27.41 -3.24 4.30
C GLY A 407 -27.19 -2.95 2.80
N VAL A 408 -25.98 -2.68 2.37
CA VAL A 408 -25.62 -2.58 0.97
C VAL A 408 -25.15 -3.94 0.48
N THR A 409 -25.84 -4.47 -0.53
CA THR A 409 -25.47 -5.73 -1.18
C THR A 409 -24.58 -5.42 -2.38
N GLY A 410 -23.37 -6.00 -2.37
CA GLY A 410 -22.40 -5.86 -3.44
C GLY A 410 -22.37 -7.08 -4.37
N TYR A 411 -21.28 -7.81 -4.35
CA TYR A 411 -20.97 -8.84 -5.31
C TYR A 411 -21.10 -10.24 -4.71
N SER A 412 -21.41 -11.22 -5.52
CA SER A 412 -21.55 -12.62 -5.07
C SER A 412 -20.43 -13.50 -5.61
N THR A 413 -20.04 -14.48 -4.81
CA THR A 413 -19.10 -15.50 -5.24
C THR A 413 -19.70 -16.43 -6.28
N GLY A 414 -18.88 -16.89 -7.22
CA GLY A 414 -19.24 -17.75 -8.31
C GLY A 414 -18.07 -18.57 -8.82
N PRO A 415 -18.27 -19.51 -9.77
CA PRO A 415 -17.19 -20.34 -10.26
C PRO A 415 -16.11 -19.54 -11.01
N GLY A 416 -14.87 -19.72 -10.64
CA GLY A 416 -13.72 -19.03 -11.21
C GLY A 416 -13.59 -17.60 -10.70
N TYR A 417 -13.21 -16.67 -11.54
CA TYR A 417 -13.12 -15.26 -11.11
C TYR A 417 -14.51 -14.69 -10.83
N ASP A 418 -14.67 -14.09 -9.68
CA ASP A 418 -15.79 -13.20 -9.33
C ASP A 418 -15.28 -11.91 -8.66
N ILE A 419 -16.14 -10.90 -8.56
CA ILE A 419 -15.74 -9.59 -8.01
C ILE A 419 -15.65 -9.62 -6.49
N ALA A 420 -16.33 -10.55 -5.83
CA ALA A 420 -16.31 -10.65 -4.37
C ALA A 420 -14.99 -11.21 -3.82
N SER A 421 -14.36 -12.16 -4.55
CA SER A 421 -13.19 -12.89 -4.07
C SER A 421 -12.01 -12.96 -5.06
N GLY A 422 -12.12 -12.31 -6.23
CA GLY A 422 -11.11 -12.43 -7.27
C GLY A 422 -11.01 -13.85 -7.83
N TRP A 423 -9.80 -14.39 -7.90
CA TRP A 423 -9.57 -15.79 -8.25
C TRP A 423 -9.74 -16.76 -7.06
N GLY A 424 -10.14 -16.26 -5.90
CA GLY A 424 -10.18 -17.01 -4.66
C GLY A 424 -8.87 -16.96 -3.90
N THR A 425 -8.55 -18.03 -3.15
CA THR A 425 -7.33 -18.12 -2.33
C THR A 425 -6.32 -19.11 -2.95
N ILE A 426 -5.24 -19.44 -2.24
CA ILE A 426 -4.14 -20.22 -2.82
C ILE A 426 -3.70 -21.40 -1.95
N TYR A 427 -2.99 -22.33 -2.61
CA TYR A 427 -2.13 -23.34 -2.00
C TYR A 427 -0.70 -23.14 -2.52
N ALA A 428 0.17 -22.59 -1.71
CA ALA A 428 1.48 -22.07 -2.09
C ALA A 428 2.40 -23.10 -2.80
N PRO A 429 2.46 -24.39 -2.39
CA PRO A 429 3.30 -25.38 -3.06
C PRO A 429 2.97 -25.60 -4.55
N ALA A 430 1.74 -25.36 -4.96
CA ALA A 430 1.32 -25.43 -6.35
C ALA A 430 1.30 -24.05 -7.01
N PHE A 431 0.87 -23.01 -6.27
CA PHE A 431 0.74 -21.65 -6.74
C PHE A 431 2.09 -21.01 -7.08
N VAL A 432 3.04 -21.03 -6.15
CA VAL A 432 4.35 -20.37 -6.32
C VAL A 432 5.08 -20.86 -7.58
N PRO A 433 5.25 -22.17 -7.81
CA PRO A 433 5.87 -22.61 -9.06
C PRO A 433 5.01 -22.34 -10.31
N ALA A 434 3.67 -22.29 -10.20
CA ALA A 434 2.82 -21.98 -11.33
C ALA A 434 2.93 -20.51 -11.75
N LEU A 435 2.95 -19.61 -10.77
CA LEU A 435 3.15 -18.17 -10.97
C LEU A 435 4.51 -17.91 -11.63
N VAL A 436 5.59 -18.44 -11.06
CA VAL A 436 6.95 -18.27 -11.59
C VAL A 436 7.04 -18.77 -13.03
N ARG A 437 6.57 -20.00 -13.31
CA ARG A 437 6.56 -20.51 -14.71
C ARG A 437 5.74 -19.64 -15.65
N GLN A 438 4.66 -19.05 -15.19
CA GLN A 438 3.85 -18.16 -16.02
C GLN A 438 4.60 -16.87 -16.33
N ILE A 439 5.25 -16.28 -15.34
CA ILE A 439 6.10 -15.08 -15.51
C ILE A 439 7.24 -15.39 -16.48
N ASP A 440 7.96 -16.49 -16.31
CA ASP A 440 9.03 -16.92 -17.21
C ASP A 440 8.54 -17.12 -18.66
N SER A 441 7.34 -17.71 -18.84
CA SER A 441 6.79 -17.99 -20.17
C SER A 441 6.35 -16.75 -20.94
N GLN A 442 6.07 -15.65 -20.26
CA GLN A 442 5.69 -14.37 -20.87
C GLN A 442 6.92 -13.58 -21.40
N HIS A 443 8.05 -14.24 -21.61
CA HIS A 443 9.33 -13.64 -21.99
C HIS A 443 9.81 -12.59 -20.99
N GLY A 444 9.70 -12.95 -19.72
CA GLY A 444 10.02 -12.05 -18.64
C GLY A 444 9.01 -10.91 -18.52
N LEU A 445 9.31 -10.01 -17.64
CA LEU A 445 8.50 -8.86 -17.23
C LEU A 445 8.42 -7.76 -18.30
N SER A 446 8.79 -8.07 -19.58
CA SER A 446 9.01 -7.06 -20.61
C SER A 446 7.72 -6.34 -21.05
N ALA A 447 6.58 -7.04 -21.13
CA ALA A 447 5.37 -6.42 -21.65
C ALA A 447 4.68 -5.50 -20.62
N PRO A 448 4.37 -5.93 -19.38
CA PRO A 448 3.86 -5.04 -18.34
C PRO A 448 4.82 -3.89 -18.03
N ARG A 449 6.11 -4.18 -17.87
CA ARG A 449 7.15 -3.17 -17.66
C ARG A 449 7.19 -2.12 -18.78
N GLN A 450 7.14 -2.56 -20.04
CA GLN A 450 7.15 -1.66 -21.17
C GLN A 450 5.88 -0.81 -21.25
N GLN A 451 4.72 -1.39 -20.89
CA GLN A 451 3.47 -0.63 -20.79
C GLN A 451 3.55 0.45 -19.71
N ALA A 452 4.04 0.09 -18.52
CA ALA A 452 4.24 1.02 -17.42
C ALA A 452 5.21 2.15 -17.83
N ARG A 453 6.37 1.81 -18.36
CA ARG A 453 7.34 2.80 -18.85
C ARG A 453 6.74 3.72 -19.91
N SER A 454 6.02 3.16 -20.90
CA SER A 454 5.36 3.97 -21.93
C SER A 454 4.23 4.85 -21.39
N ALA A 455 3.58 4.46 -20.29
CA ALA A 455 2.58 5.30 -19.63
C ALA A 455 3.26 6.42 -18.85
N LEU A 456 4.34 6.13 -18.12
CA LEU A 456 5.14 7.13 -17.41
C LEU A 456 5.75 8.15 -18.39
N ASP A 457 6.37 7.68 -19.49
CA ASP A 457 6.92 8.55 -20.54
C ASP A 457 5.85 9.51 -21.12
N ARG A 458 4.58 9.07 -21.21
CA ARG A 458 3.48 9.94 -21.63
C ARG A 458 3.20 11.03 -20.61
N LEU A 459 3.10 10.69 -19.33
CA LEU A 459 2.89 11.68 -18.24
C LEU A 459 4.05 12.69 -18.20
N GLU A 460 5.28 12.22 -18.29
CA GLU A 460 6.48 13.07 -18.33
C GLU A 460 6.50 14.00 -19.56
N SER A 461 5.81 13.64 -20.63
CA SER A 461 5.73 14.42 -21.87
C SER A 461 4.51 15.35 -21.95
N GLU A 462 3.62 15.34 -20.98
CA GLU A 462 2.44 16.24 -20.93
C GLU A 462 2.80 17.68 -20.54
N ILE A 463 3.85 18.20 -21.17
CA ILE A 463 4.33 19.57 -21.00
C ILE A 463 4.39 20.28 -22.36
N HIS A 464 3.89 21.49 -22.42
CA HIS A 464 3.76 22.25 -23.66
C HIS A 464 4.37 23.64 -23.52
N ALA A 465 4.89 24.16 -24.63
CA ALA A 465 5.41 25.52 -24.72
C ALA A 465 4.65 26.30 -25.79
N ALA A 466 4.15 27.47 -25.43
CA ALA A 466 3.50 28.42 -26.34
C ALA A 466 4.29 29.72 -26.38
N VAL A 467 4.62 30.19 -27.59
CA VAL A 467 5.38 31.43 -27.80
C VAL A 467 4.43 32.56 -28.18
N SER A 468 4.48 33.66 -27.44
CA SER A 468 3.77 34.90 -27.78
C SER A 468 4.69 36.10 -27.61
N GLY A 469 5.12 36.64 -28.74
CA GLY A 469 6.12 37.71 -28.76
C GLY A 469 7.46 37.27 -28.15
N ARG A 470 7.82 37.85 -27.01
CA ARG A 470 9.04 37.52 -26.27
C ARG A 470 8.80 36.58 -25.08
N THR A 471 7.57 36.21 -24.84
CA THR A 471 7.21 35.32 -23.73
C THR A 471 7.02 33.90 -24.25
N VAL A 472 7.68 32.95 -23.62
CA VAL A 472 7.41 31.52 -23.75
C VAL A 472 6.65 31.08 -22.50
N THR A 473 5.42 30.67 -22.68
CA THR A 473 4.58 30.11 -21.62
C THR A 473 4.73 28.59 -21.63
N ILE A 474 5.10 28.01 -20.54
CA ILE A 474 5.23 26.57 -20.31
C ILE A 474 4.02 26.13 -19.49
N THR A 475 3.35 25.06 -19.92
CA THR A 475 2.22 24.46 -19.22
C THR A 475 2.49 22.99 -19.05
N GLY A 476 2.53 22.50 -17.83
CA GLY A 476 2.64 21.08 -17.46
C GLY A 476 1.35 20.59 -16.83
N ASN A 477 1.02 19.31 -17.01
CA ASN A 477 -0.19 18.66 -16.49
C ASN A 477 0.19 17.37 -15.75
N GLY A 478 -0.74 16.87 -14.92
CA GLY A 478 -0.57 15.62 -14.17
C GLY A 478 0.09 15.80 -12.80
N PHE A 479 0.34 17.02 -12.36
CA PHE A 479 0.83 17.31 -11.02
C PHE A 479 -0.28 17.15 -9.98
N ILE A 480 0.10 16.96 -8.71
CA ILE A 480 -0.87 16.83 -7.62
C ILE A 480 -1.73 18.10 -7.57
N PRO A 481 -3.06 17.99 -7.64
CA PRO A 481 -3.94 19.15 -7.68
C PRO A 481 -3.76 20.04 -6.46
N GLY A 482 -3.66 21.35 -6.72
CA GLY A 482 -3.60 22.37 -5.68
C GLY A 482 -4.97 22.69 -5.08
N ARG A 483 -4.98 23.60 -4.10
CA ARG A 483 -6.21 24.10 -3.52
C ARG A 483 -7.04 24.86 -4.56
N THR A 484 -8.36 24.74 -4.45
CA THR A 484 -9.26 25.61 -5.20
C THR A 484 -9.07 27.07 -4.76
N PRO A 485 -9.40 28.06 -5.62
CA PRO A 485 -9.31 29.49 -5.26
C PRO A 485 -10.07 29.87 -4.00
N ASN A 486 -11.06 29.08 -3.58
CA ASN A 486 -11.85 29.31 -2.38
C ASN A 486 -11.20 28.78 -1.09
N GLY A 487 -10.00 28.19 -1.18
CA GLY A 487 -9.31 27.59 -0.03
C GLY A 487 -9.86 26.24 0.38
N THR A 488 -10.92 25.73 -0.28
CA THR A 488 -11.37 24.35 -0.18
C THR A 488 -10.46 23.49 -1.02
N THR A 489 -9.97 22.42 -0.45
CA THR A 489 -9.29 21.38 -1.21
C THR A 489 -10.36 20.56 -1.94
N ILE A 490 -10.02 20.05 -3.10
CA ILE A 490 -10.92 19.15 -3.85
C ILE A 490 -11.25 17.91 -3.04
N LEU A 491 -10.46 17.64 -2.04
CA LEU A 491 -10.47 16.45 -1.21
C LEU A 491 -10.58 16.78 0.28
N ASP A 492 -11.32 17.85 0.61
CA ASP A 492 -11.65 18.16 2.01
C ASP A 492 -12.67 17.15 2.59
N GLY A 493 -13.11 16.19 1.79
CA GLY A 493 -14.15 15.24 2.14
C GLY A 493 -13.74 14.05 2.99
N PHE A 494 -12.46 13.89 3.28
CA PHE A 494 -12.01 12.87 4.20
C PHE A 494 -12.44 13.20 5.62
N GLY A 495 -13.69 13.00 5.82
CA GLY A 495 -14.32 13.02 7.08
C GLY A 495 -13.98 11.82 7.93
N VAL A 496 -12.79 11.29 7.95
CA VAL A 496 -12.70 9.91 8.27
C VAL A 496 -12.35 9.59 9.69
N TYR A 497 -11.49 10.22 10.32
CA TYR A 497 -11.28 10.02 11.74
C TYR A 497 -11.48 11.33 12.46
N PRO A 498 -12.40 11.40 13.44
CA PRO A 498 -12.20 12.41 14.44
C PRO A 498 -10.82 12.12 15.02
N PRO A 499 -9.84 13.03 14.87
CA PRO A 499 -8.62 12.84 15.59
C PRO A 499 -9.00 12.64 17.04
N LEU A 500 -8.57 11.55 17.63
CA LEU A 500 -8.70 11.38 19.07
C LEU A 500 -8.18 12.66 19.73
N PRO A 501 -8.80 13.18 20.79
CA PRO A 501 -8.39 14.40 21.42
C PRO A 501 -6.88 14.39 21.66
N GLY A 502 -6.15 15.24 20.93
CA GLY A 502 -4.69 15.28 20.95
C GLY A 502 -3.97 14.78 19.69
N GLN A 503 -4.65 14.13 18.76
CA GLN A 503 -4.09 13.75 17.47
C GLN A 503 -4.09 14.97 16.50
N TYR A 504 -2.99 15.14 15.80
CA TYR A 504 -2.80 16.03 14.64
C TYR A 504 -3.14 17.54 14.84
N GLY A 505 -3.10 18.05 16.07
CA GLY A 505 -3.29 19.47 16.30
C GLY A 505 -4.69 20.00 16.00
N ALA A 506 -5.69 19.15 15.83
CA ALA A 506 -7.08 19.53 15.71
C ALA A 506 -7.56 20.14 17.02
N THR A 507 -7.86 21.41 17.01
CA THR A 507 -8.26 22.16 18.22
C THR A 507 -9.77 22.07 18.49
N SER A 508 -10.59 21.59 17.56
CA SER A 508 -12.02 21.33 17.78
C SER A 508 -12.73 20.90 16.49
N GLY A 509 -13.65 19.97 16.61
CA GLY A 509 -14.61 19.59 15.55
C GLY A 509 -14.17 18.35 14.75
N PRO A 510 -15.11 17.71 14.10
CA PRO A 510 -14.82 16.63 13.20
C PRO A 510 -13.90 17.18 12.11
N TYR A 511 -12.75 16.58 12.04
CA TYR A 511 -11.73 16.81 11.03
C TYR A 511 -11.15 18.20 11.00
N ALA A 512 -9.88 18.15 11.30
CA ALA A 512 -8.99 19.24 11.15
C ALA A 512 -9.45 20.11 10.02
N ASN A 513 -9.80 21.29 10.39
CA ASN A 513 -9.84 22.45 9.55
C ASN A 513 -9.51 22.12 8.08
N PRO A 514 -10.50 21.99 7.20
CA PRO A 514 -10.25 21.95 5.78
C PRO A 514 -9.35 23.14 5.47
N GLY A 515 -8.09 22.90 5.15
CA GLY A 515 -7.16 23.97 4.95
C GLY A 515 -6.10 24.15 6.00
N SER A 516 -6.02 23.34 7.07
CA SER A 516 -4.81 23.29 7.88
C SER A 516 -3.77 22.48 7.11
N THR A 517 -2.91 23.18 6.41
CA THR A 517 -1.63 22.57 6.01
C THR A 517 -0.93 22.13 7.29
N VAL A 518 -0.41 20.92 7.30
CA VAL A 518 0.63 20.56 8.24
C VAL A 518 1.67 21.68 8.19
N PRO A 519 2.01 22.33 9.31
CA PRO A 519 2.93 23.45 9.26
C PRO A 519 4.20 23.05 8.51
N GLY A 520 4.51 23.77 7.43
CA GLY A 520 5.69 23.50 6.61
C GLY A 520 5.47 22.60 5.39
N GLN A 521 4.28 22.08 5.16
CA GLN A 521 3.96 21.38 3.90
C GLN A 521 3.04 22.22 3.01
N THR A 522 3.54 22.53 1.85
CA THR A 522 2.73 22.91 0.70
C THR A 522 2.33 21.63 -0.04
N TRP A 523 1.18 21.62 -0.70
CA TRP A 523 0.68 20.45 -1.44
C TRP A 523 1.70 20.04 -2.47
N ASP A 524 1.96 20.50 -3.49
CA ASP A 524 3.04 20.17 -4.39
C ASP A 524 3.97 21.40 -4.48
N ASP A 525 5.15 21.30 -3.90
CA ASP A 525 6.19 22.30 -4.05
C ASP A 525 6.82 22.21 -5.44
N VAL A 526 6.01 22.52 -6.45
CA VAL A 526 6.47 22.48 -7.83
C VAL A 526 7.54 23.54 -8.03
N THR A 527 8.67 23.11 -8.52
CA THR A 527 9.79 23.96 -8.91
C THR A 527 9.98 23.95 -10.42
N ALA A 528 10.53 25.01 -10.97
CA ALA A 528 10.90 25.05 -12.38
C ALA A 528 12.29 25.66 -12.56
N THR A 529 13.06 25.07 -13.46
CA THR A 529 14.41 25.54 -13.82
C THR A 529 14.52 25.76 -15.31
N LEU A 530 15.33 26.76 -15.69
CA LEU A 530 15.67 27.08 -17.07
C LEU A 530 17.18 26.93 -17.25
N VAL A 531 17.57 26.03 -18.14
CA VAL A 531 18.97 25.79 -18.49
C VAL A 531 19.20 26.09 -19.98
N GLY A 532 20.23 26.87 -20.32
CA GLY A 532 20.55 27.25 -21.65
C GLY A 532 22.01 27.70 -21.83
N PRO A 533 22.41 28.21 -23.01
CA PRO A 533 23.82 28.46 -23.36
C PRO A 533 24.61 29.33 -22.39
N ARG A 534 23.96 30.19 -21.62
CA ARG A 534 24.58 31.08 -20.63
C ARG A 534 23.63 31.34 -19.46
N THR A 535 22.67 30.44 -19.24
CA THR A 535 21.62 30.65 -18.25
C THR A 535 21.38 29.32 -17.53
N ASP A 536 21.42 29.42 -16.22
CA ASP A 536 20.93 28.39 -15.30
C ASP A 536 20.21 29.14 -14.18
N SER A 537 18.91 29.06 -14.15
CA SER A 537 18.09 29.87 -13.23
C SER A 537 16.79 29.18 -12.87
N SER A 538 16.32 29.43 -11.64
CA SER A 538 14.98 29.07 -11.24
C SER A 538 13.96 29.96 -11.93
N LEU A 539 12.82 29.39 -12.28
CA LEU A 539 11.67 30.11 -12.82
C LEU A 539 10.57 30.19 -11.77
N ALA A 540 9.83 31.30 -11.80
CA ALA A 540 8.58 31.34 -11.10
C ALA A 540 7.58 30.39 -11.78
N VAL A 541 7.01 29.47 -11.03
CA VAL A 541 5.98 28.54 -11.48
C VAL A 541 4.73 28.75 -10.64
N SER A 542 3.56 28.66 -11.25
CA SER A 542 2.31 28.68 -10.51
C SER A 542 2.17 27.41 -9.68
N PRO A 543 1.54 27.45 -8.51
CA PRO A 543 1.07 26.24 -7.85
C PRO A 543 0.17 25.45 -8.82
N PRO A 544 0.09 24.10 -8.71
CA PRO A 544 -0.88 23.33 -9.45
C PRO A 544 -2.30 23.83 -9.19
N ASN A 545 -3.08 23.96 -10.26
CA ASN A 545 -4.51 24.27 -10.10
C ASN A 545 -5.30 22.99 -9.74
N GLY A 546 -6.62 23.12 -9.60
CA GLY A 546 -7.51 22.01 -9.28
C GLY A 546 -7.50 20.84 -10.30
N ASN A 547 -6.89 21.02 -11.47
CA ASN A 547 -6.71 19.97 -12.49
C ASN A 547 -5.27 19.46 -12.57
N GLY A 548 -4.42 19.79 -11.60
CA GLY A 548 -3.00 19.41 -11.64
C GLY A 548 -2.19 20.12 -12.73
N THR A 549 -2.65 21.28 -13.21
CA THR A 549 -1.93 22.07 -14.23
C THR A 549 -1.07 23.14 -13.56
N VAL A 550 0.17 23.23 -13.99
CA VAL A 550 1.14 24.27 -13.60
C VAL A 550 1.52 25.14 -14.79
N THR A 551 1.91 26.38 -14.51
CA THR A 551 2.34 27.32 -15.55
C THR A 551 3.59 28.07 -15.12
N ALA A 552 4.58 28.11 -16.01
CA ALA A 552 5.77 28.96 -15.87
C ALA A 552 5.92 29.84 -17.10
N SER A 553 6.59 30.98 -16.95
CA SER A 553 6.82 31.91 -18.05
C SER A 553 8.30 32.31 -18.17
N VAL A 554 8.79 32.33 -19.38
CA VAL A 554 10.16 32.75 -19.71
C VAL A 554 10.11 34.01 -20.59
N ASP A 555 10.69 35.14 -20.14
CA ASP A 555 10.97 36.27 -21.02
C ASP A 555 12.28 35.99 -21.77
N THR A 556 12.20 35.91 -23.07
CA THR A 556 13.38 35.65 -23.91
C THR A 556 14.25 36.90 -24.14
N ALA A 557 13.84 38.05 -23.60
CA ALA A 557 14.65 39.27 -23.70
C ALA A 557 16.01 39.11 -23.02
N GLY A 558 17.08 39.31 -23.76
CA GLY A 558 18.44 39.20 -23.23
C GLY A 558 18.99 37.78 -23.11
N LEU A 559 18.20 36.76 -23.47
CA LEU A 559 18.70 35.39 -23.57
C LEU A 559 19.57 35.26 -24.85
N ALA A 560 20.66 34.52 -24.73
CA ALA A 560 21.53 34.22 -25.88
C ALA A 560 20.78 33.31 -26.88
N ALA A 561 21.07 33.45 -28.18
CA ALA A 561 20.53 32.52 -29.16
C ALA A 561 20.98 31.09 -28.88
N GLY A 562 20.03 30.14 -28.92
CA GLY A 562 20.31 28.73 -28.64
C GLY A 562 19.11 27.95 -28.13
N THR A 563 19.37 26.72 -27.76
CA THR A 563 18.33 25.82 -27.18
C THR A 563 18.30 25.95 -25.67
N TYR A 564 17.12 26.09 -25.12
CA TYR A 564 16.83 26.16 -23.71
C TYR A 564 15.98 24.96 -23.30
N THR A 565 16.23 24.47 -22.13
CA THR A 565 15.46 23.39 -21.49
C THR A 565 14.77 23.95 -20.26
N VAL A 566 13.47 23.73 -20.14
CA VAL A 566 12.72 23.96 -18.91
C VAL A 566 12.38 22.61 -18.31
N THR A 567 12.71 22.44 -17.04
CA THR A 567 12.33 21.27 -16.24
C THR A 567 11.41 21.75 -15.12
N VAL A 568 10.25 21.14 -15.03
CA VAL A 568 9.26 21.35 -13.98
C VAL A 568 9.22 20.10 -13.12
N THR A 569 9.46 20.24 -11.85
CA THR A 569 9.55 19.10 -10.90
C THR A 569 8.54 19.30 -9.78
N GLY A 570 7.62 18.37 -9.65
CA GLY A 570 6.70 18.19 -8.53
C GLY A 570 7.13 17.03 -7.65
N LEU A 571 6.26 16.63 -6.74
CA LEU A 571 6.53 15.56 -5.77
C LEU A 571 6.71 14.19 -6.44
N LEU A 572 5.82 13.84 -7.36
CA LEU A 572 5.78 12.52 -8.05
C LEU A 572 6.06 12.60 -9.55
N LEU A 573 6.20 13.79 -10.11
CA LEU A 573 6.31 13.96 -11.56
C LEU A 573 7.33 15.02 -11.95
N THR A 574 8.22 14.66 -12.85
CA THR A 574 9.15 15.62 -13.49
C THR A 574 8.90 15.66 -14.98
N GLN A 575 8.69 16.87 -15.50
CA GLN A 575 8.45 17.11 -16.93
C GLN A 575 9.50 18.05 -17.52
N THR A 576 9.94 17.77 -18.74
CA THR A 576 10.99 18.55 -19.38
C THR A 576 10.60 18.92 -20.81
N ILE A 577 10.77 20.19 -21.17
CA ILE A 577 10.55 20.68 -22.53
C ILE A 577 11.71 21.54 -23.03
N LYS A 578 11.97 21.47 -24.34
CA LYS A 578 12.98 22.28 -25.00
C LYS A 578 12.36 23.29 -25.95
N PHE A 579 12.88 24.51 -25.97
CA PHE A 579 12.54 25.53 -26.97
C PHE A 579 13.79 26.25 -27.46
N ARG A 580 13.67 26.98 -28.56
CA ARG A 580 14.79 27.68 -29.17
C ARG A 580 14.57 29.19 -29.14
N VAL A 581 15.58 29.93 -28.70
CA VAL A 581 15.69 31.38 -28.85
C VAL A 581 16.54 31.65 -30.10
N ALA A 582 16.01 32.49 -31.00
CA ALA A 582 16.65 32.83 -32.29
C ALA A 582 17.81 33.81 -32.12
#